data_21a5cd0ab77836b42709d2b1c3fff4b5
#
_entry.id   21a5cd0ab77836b42709d2b1c3fff4b5
#
_cell.length_a   1.000
_cell.length_b   1.000
_cell.length_c   1.000
_cell.angle_alpha   90.00
_cell.angle_beta   90.00
_cell.angle_gamma   90.00
#
_symmetry.space_group_name_H-M   'P 1'
#
loop_
_entity.id
_entity.type
_entity.pdbx_description
1 polymer ?
#
loop_
_entity_poly.entity_id
_entity_poly.type
_entity_poly.pdbx_seq_one_letter_code
_entity_poly.pdbx_strand_id
1 'polypeptide(L)'
;MKSISRTLIMLGLAVTMVFGLVGCTQETIVATINNEKVSDPYYRIFLWSTQRGLESIVPNIWDTDTIKGKTPEEFAKESALKSITYYIAVKQKADEAGIKFTKAEKNEIKQLAKDYVANNSEFVTTYGIKQKDAEKFIEYGKLEEKVISQLGDTYMPNESELKEAKQVLQDKGEFAPSATITHVLIKNKDEQGNVLPADKDAKAKAKANSILEQALAGEDMTKLAQQYSEDSAVHLNNGRYTFRQNEMESSLEEVVFNKGVIGEVYPSLVETEMGYEIIKVEEVKEVDELQMTEEATKMIRQEFINYELTELSETYKIEKTKAYEDIHIMSISE
;
A
#
# COMPACT_ATOMS: atom_id res chain seq x y z
N MET A 1 95.97 -27.27 15.09
CA MET A 1 96.09 -27.68 16.51
C MET A 1 94.70 -27.61 17.15
N LYS A 2 94.27 -28.73 17.64
CA LYS A 2 93.17 -29.03 18.57
C LYS A 2 91.75 -28.38 18.36
N SER A 3 90.94 -29.18 17.79
CA SER A 3 89.45 -29.30 17.89
C SER A 3 89.03 -29.37 19.36
N ILE A 4 87.94 -28.70 19.73
CA ILE A 4 87.06 -29.07 20.83
C ILE A 4 85.59 -29.02 20.30
N SER A 5 85.06 -30.22 20.18
CA SER A 5 83.64 -30.49 19.97
C SER A 5 82.86 -30.08 21.21
N ARG A 6 81.72 -29.33 20.98
CA ARG A 6 80.69 -29.20 22.01
C ARG A 6 79.36 -29.60 21.41
N THR A 7 79.00 -30.79 21.79
CA THR A 7 77.64 -31.34 21.57
C THR A 7 76.64 -30.56 22.41
N LEU A 8 75.72 -29.82 21.77
CA LEU A 8 74.57 -29.21 22.42
C LEU A 8 73.38 -30.11 22.20
N ILE A 9 72.86 -30.69 23.24
CA ILE A 9 71.61 -31.40 23.30
C ILE A 9 70.48 -30.37 23.20
N MET A 10 69.75 -30.34 22.08
CA MET A 10 68.50 -29.59 21.98
C MET A 10 67.34 -30.46 22.46
N LEU A 11 66.80 -30.09 23.63
CA LEU A 11 65.52 -30.60 24.11
C LEU A 11 64.44 -30.00 23.24
N GLY A 12 63.82 -30.79 22.39
CA GLY A 12 62.67 -30.36 21.59
C GLY A 12 61.42 -30.21 22.46
N LEU A 13 61.02 -28.98 22.73
CA LEU A 13 59.68 -28.71 23.23
C LEU A 13 58.73 -28.73 22.04
N ALA A 14 57.97 -29.81 21.90
CA ALA A 14 56.86 -29.90 20.97
C ALA A 14 55.71 -29.04 21.52
N VAL A 15 55.66 -27.77 21.07
CA VAL A 15 54.45 -26.91 21.23
C VAL A 15 53.46 -27.41 20.22
N THR A 16 52.51 -28.24 20.64
CA THR A 16 51.31 -28.53 19.90
C THR A 16 50.46 -27.26 19.86
N MET A 17 50.64 -26.47 18.79
CA MET A 17 49.66 -25.44 18.43
C MET A 17 48.35 -26.15 18.06
N VAL A 18 47.44 -26.18 19.01
CA VAL A 18 46.02 -26.43 18.71
C VAL A 18 45.56 -25.21 17.91
N PHE A 19 45.62 -25.31 16.59
CA PHE A 19 44.89 -24.41 15.75
C PHE A 19 43.41 -24.68 16.03
N GLY A 20 42.85 -23.90 16.94
CA GLY A 20 41.41 -23.72 17.01
C GLY A 20 40.97 -23.26 15.64
N LEU A 21 40.33 -24.16 14.87
CA LEU A 21 39.53 -23.78 13.72
C LEU A 21 38.41 -22.89 14.24
N VAL A 22 38.70 -21.61 14.38
CA VAL A 22 37.64 -20.59 14.29
C VAL A 22 37.18 -20.69 12.85
N GLY A 23 36.20 -21.56 12.61
CA GLY A 23 35.51 -21.64 11.34
C GLY A 23 34.87 -20.30 11.10
N CYS A 24 35.52 -19.44 10.32
CA CYS A 24 34.80 -18.44 9.56
C CYS A 24 33.83 -19.20 8.70
N THR A 25 32.57 -19.33 9.13
CA THR A 25 31.49 -19.82 8.27
C THR A 25 31.39 -18.85 7.12
N GLN A 26 31.96 -19.24 6.00
CA GLN A 26 31.90 -18.45 4.77
C GLN A 26 30.43 -18.30 4.44
N GLU A 27 29.94 -17.05 4.33
CA GLU A 27 28.55 -16.76 4.05
C GLU A 27 28.14 -17.38 2.70
N THR A 28 27.10 -18.19 2.70
CA THR A 28 26.60 -18.84 1.48
C THR A 28 26.08 -17.77 0.54
N ILE A 29 26.61 -17.72 -0.68
CA ILE A 29 26.19 -16.78 -1.74
C ILE A 29 25.23 -17.53 -2.67
N VAL A 30 24.03 -16.96 -2.88
CA VAL A 30 22.99 -17.53 -3.74
C VAL A 30 23.01 -16.94 -5.15
N ALA A 31 23.44 -15.69 -5.27
CA ALA A 31 23.58 -15.03 -6.57
C ALA A 31 24.65 -13.94 -6.54
N THR A 32 25.16 -13.56 -7.71
CA THR A 32 25.90 -12.33 -7.92
C THR A 32 25.15 -11.50 -8.95
N ILE A 33 24.84 -10.26 -8.61
CA ILE A 33 24.08 -9.31 -9.45
C ILE A 33 24.95 -8.07 -9.64
N ASN A 34 25.32 -7.78 -10.87
CA ASN A 34 26.17 -6.62 -11.20
C ASN A 34 27.38 -6.51 -10.26
N ASN A 35 28.12 -7.61 -10.03
CA ASN A 35 29.23 -7.79 -9.10
C ASN A 35 28.87 -7.72 -7.59
N GLU A 36 27.65 -7.42 -7.21
CA GLU A 36 27.20 -7.50 -5.81
C GLU A 36 26.82 -8.93 -5.43
N LYS A 37 27.38 -9.43 -4.32
CA LYS A 37 27.07 -10.75 -3.79
C LYS A 37 25.79 -10.71 -2.95
N VAL A 38 24.89 -11.62 -3.24
CA VAL A 38 23.64 -11.84 -2.50
C VAL A 38 23.78 -13.07 -1.63
N SER A 39 23.79 -12.86 -0.31
CA SER A 39 23.88 -13.98 0.66
C SER A 39 22.54 -14.68 0.85
N ASP A 40 22.58 -15.96 1.26
CA ASP A 40 21.40 -16.77 1.54
C ASP A 40 20.46 -16.11 2.58
N PRO A 41 20.92 -15.66 3.77
CA PRO A 41 20.04 -15.01 4.75
C PRO A 41 19.38 -13.75 4.22
N TYR A 42 20.10 -12.93 3.47
CA TYR A 42 19.55 -11.71 2.87
C TYR A 42 18.52 -12.01 1.79
N TYR A 43 18.78 -13.00 0.92
CA TYR A 43 17.84 -13.44 -0.10
C TYR A 43 16.53 -13.98 0.51
N ARG A 44 16.63 -14.72 1.63
CA ARG A 44 15.47 -15.28 2.32
C ARG A 44 14.52 -14.24 2.86
N ILE A 45 15.01 -13.06 3.25
CA ILE A 45 14.12 -11.95 3.66
C ILE A 45 13.20 -11.54 2.50
N PHE A 46 13.75 -11.43 1.29
CA PHE A 46 12.95 -11.10 0.10
C PHE A 46 12.02 -12.23 -0.32
N LEU A 47 12.51 -13.46 -0.28
CA LEU A 47 11.68 -14.62 -0.60
C LEU A 47 10.50 -14.73 0.38
N TRP A 48 10.74 -14.55 1.68
CA TRP A 48 9.71 -14.55 2.71
C TRP A 48 8.68 -13.42 2.49
N SER A 49 9.14 -12.22 2.22
CA SER A 49 8.25 -11.09 1.90
C SER A 49 7.41 -11.37 0.66
N THR A 50 8.00 -11.95 -0.39
CA THR A 50 7.29 -12.33 -1.61
C THR A 50 6.24 -13.41 -1.35
N GLN A 51 6.60 -14.42 -0.56
CA GLN A 51 5.70 -15.50 -0.15
C GLN A 51 4.45 -14.93 0.54
N ARG A 52 4.65 -14.14 1.59
CA ARG A 52 3.56 -13.52 2.36
C ARG A 52 2.69 -12.63 1.47
N GLY A 53 3.30 -11.89 0.56
CA GLY A 53 2.58 -11.08 -0.42
C GLY A 53 1.70 -11.91 -1.35
N LEU A 54 2.20 -13.03 -1.86
CA LEU A 54 1.43 -13.94 -2.72
C LEU A 54 0.28 -14.60 -1.96
N GLU A 55 0.52 -15.09 -0.75
CA GLU A 55 -0.48 -15.71 0.12
C GLU A 55 -1.61 -14.76 0.50
N SER A 56 -1.30 -13.47 0.69
CA SER A 56 -2.30 -12.46 1.01
C SER A 56 -3.26 -12.15 -0.16
N ILE A 57 -2.80 -12.34 -1.40
CA ILE A 57 -3.57 -12.04 -2.62
C ILE A 57 -4.34 -13.29 -3.09
N VAL A 58 -3.71 -14.45 -3.04
CA VAL A 58 -4.26 -15.70 -3.53
C VAL A 58 -4.15 -16.77 -2.46
N PRO A 59 -5.23 -17.06 -1.73
CA PRO A 59 -5.26 -18.18 -0.78
C PRO A 59 -4.91 -19.49 -1.51
N ASN A 60 -4.11 -20.34 -0.87
CA ASN A 60 -3.63 -21.63 -1.42
C ASN A 60 -2.83 -21.49 -2.73
N ILE A 61 -2.09 -20.39 -2.90
CA ILE A 61 -1.27 -20.11 -4.09
C ILE A 61 -0.33 -21.29 -4.42
N TRP A 62 0.16 -22.00 -3.39
CA TRP A 62 1.13 -23.09 -3.53
C TRP A 62 0.52 -24.36 -4.12
N ASP A 63 -0.82 -24.48 -4.13
CA ASP A 63 -1.56 -25.62 -4.72
C ASP A 63 -1.95 -25.33 -6.18
N THR A 64 -1.61 -24.18 -6.73
CA THR A 64 -1.92 -23.83 -8.13
C THR A 64 -0.89 -24.43 -9.09
N ASP A 65 -1.33 -24.82 -10.29
CA ASP A 65 -0.45 -25.44 -11.27
C ASP A 65 0.67 -24.51 -11.73
N THR A 66 0.31 -23.30 -12.17
CA THR A 66 1.30 -22.33 -12.67
C THR A 66 0.87 -20.88 -12.47
N ILE A 67 1.88 -20.00 -12.31
CA ILE A 67 1.76 -18.55 -12.35
C ILE A 67 2.64 -18.04 -13.51
N LYS A 68 2.04 -17.46 -14.54
CA LYS A 68 2.78 -16.98 -15.74
C LYS A 68 3.70 -18.07 -16.35
N GLY A 69 3.24 -19.34 -16.33
CA GLY A 69 3.96 -20.46 -16.92
C GLY A 69 5.10 -21.04 -16.05
N LYS A 70 5.19 -20.67 -14.77
CA LYS A 70 6.15 -21.19 -13.79
C LYS A 70 5.42 -21.79 -12.61
N THR A 71 6.05 -22.69 -11.90
CA THR A 71 5.52 -23.13 -10.59
C THR A 71 5.45 -21.93 -9.64
N PRO A 72 4.52 -21.92 -8.65
CA PRO A 72 4.46 -20.84 -7.66
C PRO A 72 5.79 -20.60 -6.94
N GLU A 73 6.52 -21.66 -6.64
CA GLU A 73 7.85 -21.59 -6.01
C GLU A 73 8.87 -20.90 -6.92
N GLU A 74 8.97 -21.31 -8.17
CA GLU A 74 9.87 -20.67 -9.15
C GLU A 74 9.51 -19.19 -9.33
N PHE A 75 8.22 -18.89 -9.41
CA PHE A 75 7.75 -17.50 -9.53
C PHE A 75 8.15 -16.68 -8.30
N ALA A 76 7.96 -17.20 -7.08
CA ALA A 76 8.34 -16.50 -5.86
C ALA A 76 9.85 -16.29 -5.76
N LYS A 77 10.65 -17.33 -6.07
CA LYS A 77 12.12 -17.27 -6.07
C LYS A 77 12.65 -16.22 -7.04
N GLU A 78 12.11 -16.18 -8.25
CA GLU A 78 12.54 -15.20 -9.25
C GLU A 78 12.06 -13.79 -8.92
N SER A 79 10.84 -13.63 -8.39
CA SER A 79 10.32 -12.34 -7.96
C SER A 79 11.16 -11.75 -6.82
N ALA A 80 11.57 -12.56 -5.84
CA ALA A 80 12.47 -12.15 -4.77
C ALA A 80 13.83 -11.68 -5.33
N LEU A 81 14.39 -12.43 -6.30
CA LEU A 81 15.66 -12.06 -6.92
C LEU A 81 15.53 -10.79 -7.75
N LYS A 82 14.41 -10.61 -8.47
CA LYS A 82 14.10 -9.39 -9.22
C LYS A 82 14.00 -8.17 -8.29
N SER A 83 13.37 -8.31 -7.12
CA SER A 83 13.32 -7.23 -6.13
C SER A 83 14.71 -6.83 -5.64
N ILE A 84 15.59 -7.79 -5.35
CA ILE A 84 16.98 -7.49 -4.97
C ILE A 84 17.71 -6.78 -6.11
N THR A 85 17.49 -7.20 -7.36
CA THR A 85 18.12 -6.59 -8.54
C THR A 85 17.70 -5.13 -8.67
N TYR A 86 16.42 -4.84 -8.50
CA TYR A 86 15.88 -3.48 -8.48
C TYR A 86 16.52 -2.62 -7.37
N TYR A 87 16.65 -3.15 -6.15
CA TYR A 87 17.28 -2.40 -5.06
C TYR A 87 18.78 -2.14 -5.28
N ILE A 88 19.47 -3.00 -6.01
CA ILE A 88 20.85 -2.72 -6.43
C ILE A 88 20.88 -1.53 -7.41
N ALA A 89 19.88 -1.41 -8.31
CA ALA A 89 19.74 -0.23 -9.17
C ALA A 89 19.42 1.04 -8.36
N VAL A 90 18.55 0.95 -7.37
CA VAL A 90 18.28 2.05 -6.40
C VAL A 90 19.58 2.53 -5.76
N LYS A 91 20.40 1.60 -5.27
CA LYS A 91 21.68 1.92 -4.64
C LYS A 91 22.63 2.60 -5.62
N GLN A 92 22.75 2.09 -6.83
CA GLN A 92 23.60 2.70 -7.86
C GLN A 92 23.16 4.15 -8.14
N LYS A 93 21.86 4.39 -8.37
CA LYS A 93 21.32 5.74 -8.59
C LYS A 93 21.53 6.68 -7.40
N ALA A 94 21.38 6.16 -6.19
CA ALA A 94 21.66 6.93 -4.97
C ALA A 94 23.14 7.33 -4.89
N ASP A 95 24.06 6.41 -5.18
CA ASP A 95 25.50 6.67 -5.16
C ASP A 95 25.88 7.69 -6.23
N GLU A 96 25.35 7.57 -7.45
CA GLU A 96 25.55 8.51 -8.57
C GLU A 96 25.06 9.93 -8.22
N ALA A 97 23.90 10.03 -7.54
CA ALA A 97 23.32 11.30 -7.14
C ALA A 97 23.87 11.85 -5.80
N GLY A 98 24.75 11.10 -5.14
CA GLY A 98 25.29 11.49 -3.82
C GLY A 98 24.26 11.46 -2.69
N ILE A 99 23.18 10.72 -2.83
CA ILE A 99 22.12 10.56 -1.83
C ILE A 99 22.61 9.70 -0.70
N LYS A 100 22.56 10.23 0.52
CA LYS A 100 23.09 9.56 1.73
C LYS A 100 22.12 9.69 2.89
N PHE A 101 22.19 8.75 3.81
CA PHE A 101 21.48 8.82 5.08
C PHE A 101 22.20 9.74 6.07
N THR A 102 21.41 10.52 6.78
CA THR A 102 21.84 11.26 7.97
C THR A 102 22.11 10.29 9.13
N LYS A 103 22.72 10.80 10.21
CA LYS A 103 22.92 10.00 11.42
C LYS A 103 21.60 9.58 12.08
N ALA A 104 20.57 10.42 12.01
CA ALA A 104 19.26 10.12 12.57
C ALA A 104 18.59 8.97 11.81
N GLU A 105 18.56 9.04 10.47
CA GLU A 105 18.00 7.98 9.62
C GLU A 105 18.73 6.64 9.81
N LYS A 106 20.05 6.65 9.93
CA LYS A 106 20.83 5.43 10.23
C LYS A 106 20.48 4.81 11.58
N ASN A 107 20.19 5.63 12.59
CA ASN A 107 19.73 5.13 13.89
C ASN A 107 18.31 4.56 13.81
N GLU A 108 17.42 5.20 13.04
CA GLU A 108 16.07 4.69 12.77
C GLU A 108 16.12 3.33 12.06
N ILE A 109 16.90 3.19 10.99
CA ILE A 109 17.11 1.92 10.28
C ILE A 109 17.55 0.81 11.23
N LYS A 110 18.52 1.11 12.12
CA LYS A 110 18.98 0.14 13.12
C LYS A 110 17.90 -0.26 14.11
N GLN A 111 17.05 0.68 14.52
CA GLN A 111 15.95 0.37 15.42
C GLN A 111 14.89 -0.49 14.71
N LEU A 112 14.49 -0.12 13.50
CA LEU A 112 13.56 -0.91 12.70
C LEU A 112 14.07 -2.32 12.43
N ALA A 113 15.38 -2.49 12.21
CA ALA A 113 15.98 -3.81 12.04
C ALA A 113 15.94 -4.68 13.31
N LYS A 114 16.10 -4.08 14.49
CA LYS A 114 15.91 -4.78 15.77
C LYS A 114 14.47 -5.23 15.94
N ASP A 115 13.54 -4.34 15.64
CA ASP A 115 12.11 -4.63 15.74
C ASP A 115 11.69 -5.72 14.73
N TYR A 116 12.24 -5.67 13.51
CA TYR A 116 12.04 -6.73 12.51
C TYR A 116 12.51 -8.11 13.02
N VAL A 117 13.72 -8.17 13.57
CA VAL A 117 14.28 -9.42 14.12
C VAL A 117 13.46 -9.92 15.30
N ALA A 118 13.01 -9.04 16.19
CA ALA A 118 12.20 -9.41 17.36
C ALA A 118 10.81 -9.94 16.94
N ASN A 119 10.16 -9.27 16.00
CA ASN A 119 8.81 -9.61 15.54
C ASN A 119 8.77 -10.86 14.63
N ASN A 120 9.92 -11.27 14.08
CA ASN A 120 10.05 -12.44 13.20
C ASN A 120 11.03 -13.47 13.77
N SER A 121 11.03 -13.68 15.08
CA SER A 121 12.06 -14.44 15.79
C SER A 121 12.22 -15.89 15.31
N GLU A 122 11.13 -16.59 15.00
CA GLU A 122 11.16 -17.96 14.46
C GLU A 122 11.84 -18.01 13.08
N PHE A 123 11.39 -17.14 12.16
CA PHE A 123 11.98 -17.00 10.83
C PHE A 123 13.48 -16.68 10.89
N VAL A 124 13.83 -15.70 11.70
CA VAL A 124 15.20 -15.21 11.89
C VAL A 124 16.10 -16.33 12.41
N THR A 125 15.61 -17.09 13.41
CA THR A 125 16.39 -18.18 14.03
C THR A 125 16.53 -19.37 13.08
N THR A 126 15.43 -19.77 12.43
CA THR A 126 15.41 -20.94 11.53
C THR A 126 16.34 -20.76 10.34
N TYR A 127 16.41 -19.57 9.78
CA TYR A 127 17.20 -19.30 8.57
C TYR A 127 18.50 -18.52 8.83
N GLY A 128 18.90 -18.35 10.08
CA GLY A 128 20.17 -17.74 10.45
C GLY A 128 20.33 -16.27 10.03
N ILE A 129 19.21 -15.55 9.95
CA ILE A 129 19.15 -14.13 9.58
C ILE A 129 19.72 -13.31 10.72
N LYS A 130 20.64 -12.40 10.42
CA LYS A 130 21.26 -11.50 11.40
C LYS A 130 20.68 -10.10 11.31
N GLN A 131 20.79 -9.33 12.38
CA GLN A 131 20.35 -7.93 12.37
C GLN A 131 20.92 -7.14 11.18
N LYS A 132 22.19 -7.38 10.79
CA LYS A 132 22.81 -6.73 9.62
C LYS A 132 22.07 -7.00 8.29
N ASP A 133 21.46 -8.19 8.16
CA ASP A 133 20.72 -8.57 6.94
C ASP A 133 19.37 -7.83 6.91
N ALA A 134 18.71 -7.70 8.05
CA ALA A 134 17.52 -6.89 8.24
C ALA A 134 17.82 -5.38 8.07
N GLU A 135 18.96 -4.89 8.61
CA GLU A 135 19.40 -3.50 8.40
C GLU A 135 19.55 -3.21 6.90
N LYS A 136 20.22 -4.09 6.16
CA LYS A 136 20.40 -3.93 4.71
C LYS A 136 19.04 -3.93 3.95
N PHE A 137 18.12 -4.80 4.33
CA PHE A 137 16.78 -4.85 3.73
C PHE A 137 16.00 -3.54 3.95
N ILE A 138 15.98 -3.03 5.19
CA ILE A 138 15.28 -1.79 5.54
C ILE A 138 15.98 -0.58 4.93
N GLU A 139 17.33 -0.58 4.92
CA GLU A 139 18.14 0.47 4.30
C GLU A 139 17.76 0.67 2.82
N TYR A 140 17.58 -0.42 2.07
CA TYR A 140 17.20 -0.32 0.67
C TYR A 140 15.80 0.29 0.46
N GLY A 141 14.81 -0.11 1.26
CA GLY A 141 13.47 0.50 1.19
C GLY A 141 13.50 2.00 1.50
N LYS A 142 14.23 2.40 2.55
CA LYS A 142 14.40 3.82 2.88
C LYS A 142 15.21 4.59 1.83
N LEU A 143 16.16 3.92 1.18
CA LEU A 143 16.95 4.53 0.10
C LEU A 143 16.08 4.76 -1.15
N GLU A 144 15.20 3.82 -1.47
CA GLU A 144 14.24 3.94 -2.57
C GLU A 144 13.34 5.17 -2.36
N GLU A 145 12.75 5.34 -1.16
CA GLU A 145 11.94 6.51 -0.83
C GLU A 145 12.71 7.83 -1.09
N LYS A 146 13.99 7.89 -0.71
CA LYS A 146 14.85 9.07 -0.92
C LYS A 146 15.17 9.29 -2.40
N VAL A 147 15.48 8.23 -3.14
CA VAL A 147 15.79 8.28 -4.57
C VAL A 147 14.56 8.77 -5.34
N ILE A 148 13.39 8.19 -5.08
CA ILE A 148 12.14 8.59 -5.71
C ILE A 148 11.84 10.06 -5.43
N SER A 149 11.94 10.49 -4.17
CA SER A 149 11.67 11.87 -3.77
C SER A 149 12.65 12.85 -4.42
N GLN A 150 13.97 12.63 -4.26
CA GLN A 150 14.98 13.62 -4.68
C GLN A 150 15.21 13.65 -6.19
N LEU A 151 15.18 12.49 -6.87
CA LEU A 151 15.33 12.45 -8.32
C LEU A 151 14.00 12.74 -9.03
N GLY A 152 12.87 12.35 -8.45
CA GLY A 152 11.56 12.69 -8.96
C GLY A 152 11.34 14.19 -9.08
N ASP A 153 11.86 14.98 -8.13
CA ASP A 153 11.77 16.44 -8.16
C ASP A 153 12.45 17.08 -9.38
N THR A 154 13.35 16.35 -10.05
CA THR A 154 13.98 16.82 -11.30
C THR A 154 13.09 16.63 -12.54
N TYR A 155 12.07 15.77 -12.46
CA TYR A 155 11.13 15.54 -13.55
C TYR A 155 9.98 16.56 -13.53
N MET A 156 9.73 17.15 -14.70
CA MET A 156 8.66 18.14 -14.88
C MET A 156 7.57 17.54 -15.78
N PRO A 157 6.44 17.07 -15.21
CA PRO A 157 5.33 16.53 -15.98
C PRO A 157 4.77 17.53 -16.98
N ASN A 158 4.39 17.06 -18.16
CA ASN A 158 3.69 17.85 -19.15
C ASN A 158 2.17 17.86 -18.88
N GLU A 159 1.42 18.72 -19.62
CA GLU A 159 -0.03 18.87 -19.43
C GLU A 159 -0.82 17.58 -19.70
N SER A 160 -0.38 16.74 -20.67
CA SER A 160 -1.07 15.49 -20.95
C SER A 160 -0.92 14.49 -19.84
N GLU A 161 0.29 14.33 -19.30
CA GLU A 161 0.58 13.47 -18.15
C GLU A 161 -0.22 13.91 -16.92
N LEU A 162 -0.24 15.21 -16.64
CA LEU A 162 -1.04 15.74 -15.52
C LEU A 162 -2.53 15.46 -15.70
N LYS A 163 -3.06 15.63 -16.91
CA LYS A 163 -4.46 15.34 -17.20
C LYS A 163 -4.80 13.86 -16.99
N GLU A 164 -3.96 12.96 -17.49
CA GLU A 164 -4.14 11.51 -17.33
C GLU A 164 -4.06 11.08 -15.86
N ALA A 165 -3.06 11.59 -15.13
CA ALA A 165 -2.89 11.29 -13.72
C ALA A 165 -4.05 11.82 -12.86
N LYS A 166 -4.55 13.05 -13.13
CA LYS A 166 -5.74 13.58 -12.47
C LYS A 166 -6.97 12.72 -12.73
N GLN A 167 -7.15 12.24 -13.96
CA GLN A 167 -8.27 11.35 -14.27
C GLN A 167 -8.18 10.05 -13.48
N VAL A 168 -6.99 9.45 -13.34
CA VAL A 168 -6.78 8.25 -12.51
C VAL A 168 -7.13 8.51 -11.05
N LEU A 169 -6.77 9.67 -10.49
CA LEU A 169 -7.11 10.04 -9.11
C LEU A 169 -8.63 10.23 -8.92
N GLN A 170 -9.29 10.85 -9.89
CA GLN A 170 -10.74 11.00 -9.89
C GLN A 170 -11.47 9.66 -10.02
N ASP A 171 -11.04 8.78 -10.93
CA ASP A 171 -11.62 7.45 -11.13
C ASP A 171 -11.50 6.56 -9.87
N LYS A 172 -10.46 6.78 -9.06
CA LYS A 172 -10.30 6.16 -7.73
C LYS A 172 -11.19 6.77 -6.65
N GLY A 173 -11.88 7.87 -6.93
CA GLY A 173 -12.69 8.60 -5.95
C GLY A 173 -11.89 9.42 -4.93
N GLU A 174 -10.57 9.54 -5.10
CA GLU A 174 -9.72 10.28 -4.15
C GLU A 174 -9.99 11.79 -4.18
N PHE A 175 -10.36 12.30 -5.35
CA PHE A 175 -10.65 13.71 -5.63
C PHE A 175 -12.03 13.88 -6.28
N ALA A 176 -13.08 13.32 -5.66
CA ALA A 176 -14.47 13.58 -6.05
C ALA A 176 -15.04 14.75 -5.22
N PRO A 177 -15.92 15.58 -5.79
CA PRO A 177 -16.71 16.53 -5.01
C PRO A 177 -17.43 15.82 -3.87
N SER A 178 -17.61 16.49 -2.76
CA SER A 178 -18.36 15.95 -1.63
C SER A 178 -19.48 16.89 -1.22
N ALA A 179 -20.55 16.32 -0.68
CA ALA A 179 -21.67 17.09 -0.18
C ALA A 179 -22.12 16.62 1.19
N THR A 180 -22.71 17.55 1.94
CA THR A 180 -23.44 17.26 3.15
C THR A 180 -24.90 17.67 2.95
N ILE A 181 -25.81 16.76 3.26
CA ILE A 181 -27.25 16.98 3.20
C ILE A 181 -27.91 16.69 4.53
N THR A 182 -29.10 17.23 4.72
CA THR A 182 -30.10 16.72 5.69
C THR A 182 -31.30 16.26 4.90
N HIS A 183 -31.75 15.01 5.12
CA HIS A 183 -32.85 14.42 4.40
C HIS A 183 -33.94 13.84 5.28
N VAL A 184 -35.13 13.68 4.70
CA VAL A 184 -36.23 12.90 5.26
C VAL A 184 -36.69 11.88 4.23
N LEU A 185 -36.57 10.59 4.56
CA LEU A 185 -37.02 9.49 3.72
C LEU A 185 -38.43 9.04 4.13
N ILE A 186 -39.32 8.94 3.18
CA ILE A 186 -40.62 8.26 3.31
C ILE A 186 -40.62 7.08 2.35
N LYS A 187 -40.60 5.87 2.88
CA LYS A 187 -40.50 4.63 2.09
C LYS A 187 -41.72 4.38 1.25
N ASN A 188 -41.50 3.92 0.04
CA ASN A 188 -42.53 3.40 -0.88
C ASN A 188 -42.45 1.87 -1.06
N LYS A 189 -41.68 1.19 -0.19
CA LYS A 189 -41.50 -0.27 -0.16
C LYS A 189 -41.87 -0.84 1.20
N ASP A 190 -42.29 -2.09 1.24
CA ASP A 190 -42.53 -2.85 2.47
C ASP A 190 -41.21 -3.37 3.07
N GLU A 191 -41.29 -4.04 4.22
CA GLU A 191 -40.13 -4.62 4.92
C GLU A 191 -39.43 -5.72 4.11
N GLN A 192 -40.08 -6.30 3.11
CA GLN A 192 -39.54 -7.30 2.20
C GLN A 192 -38.95 -6.67 0.92
N GLY A 193 -38.99 -5.34 0.78
CA GLY A 193 -38.47 -4.58 -0.36
C GLY A 193 -39.41 -4.53 -1.58
N ASN A 194 -40.66 -4.98 -1.44
CA ASN A 194 -41.63 -4.89 -2.54
C ASN A 194 -42.27 -3.49 -2.57
N VAL A 195 -42.49 -2.99 -3.77
CA VAL A 195 -43.19 -1.70 -3.95
C VAL A 195 -44.59 -1.76 -3.31
N LEU A 196 -44.97 -0.71 -2.60
CA LEU A 196 -46.25 -0.63 -1.95
C LEU A 196 -47.42 -0.67 -2.98
N PRO A 197 -48.58 -1.25 -2.63
CA PRO A 197 -49.81 -1.11 -3.44
C PRO A 197 -50.11 0.37 -3.70
N ALA A 198 -50.69 0.65 -4.88
CA ALA A 198 -50.92 2.02 -5.37
C ALA A 198 -51.61 2.97 -4.37
N ASP A 199 -52.58 2.43 -3.59
CA ASP A 199 -53.28 3.22 -2.58
C ASP A 199 -52.39 3.56 -1.36
N LYS A 200 -51.45 2.71 -1.01
CA LYS A 200 -50.48 2.93 0.06
C LYS A 200 -49.34 3.84 -0.41
N ASP A 201 -48.87 3.62 -1.63
CA ASP A 201 -47.86 4.48 -2.24
C ASP A 201 -48.36 5.93 -2.40
N ALA A 202 -49.58 6.12 -2.85
CA ALA A 202 -50.22 7.46 -2.90
C ALA A 202 -50.27 8.14 -1.51
N LYS A 203 -50.51 7.39 -0.44
CA LYS A 203 -50.47 7.90 0.93
C LYS A 203 -49.09 8.26 1.37
N ALA A 204 -48.05 7.45 1.03
CA ALA A 204 -46.64 7.74 1.31
C ALA A 204 -46.22 9.03 0.59
N LYS A 205 -46.56 9.16 -0.68
CA LYS A 205 -46.30 10.36 -1.47
C LYS A 205 -47.00 11.60 -0.92
N ALA A 206 -48.26 11.49 -0.50
CA ALA A 206 -48.98 12.59 0.15
C ALA A 206 -48.35 13.00 1.49
N LYS A 207 -47.89 12.03 2.31
CA LYS A 207 -47.17 12.28 3.53
C LYS A 207 -45.85 13.03 3.22
N ALA A 208 -45.08 12.56 2.26
CA ALA A 208 -43.81 13.21 1.86
C ALA A 208 -44.04 14.64 1.37
N ASN A 209 -45.08 14.90 0.56
CA ASN A 209 -45.44 16.25 0.12
C ASN A 209 -45.79 17.18 1.30
N SER A 210 -46.58 16.68 2.26
CA SER A 210 -46.91 17.49 3.44
C SER A 210 -45.64 17.86 4.28
N ILE A 211 -44.66 16.98 4.35
CA ILE A 211 -43.39 17.25 5.03
C ILE A 211 -42.55 18.23 4.21
N LEU A 212 -42.53 18.10 2.89
CA LEU A 212 -41.85 19.04 2.00
C LEU A 212 -42.44 20.46 2.15
N GLU A 213 -43.76 20.60 2.24
CA GLU A 213 -44.42 21.89 2.49
C GLU A 213 -43.95 22.52 3.83
N GLN A 214 -43.84 21.73 4.90
CA GLN A 214 -43.33 22.18 6.19
C GLN A 214 -41.87 22.63 6.08
N ALA A 215 -41.04 21.85 5.42
CA ALA A 215 -39.63 22.17 5.18
C ALA A 215 -39.45 23.47 4.38
N LEU A 216 -40.24 23.65 3.32
CA LEU A 216 -40.26 24.87 2.51
C LEU A 216 -40.82 26.09 3.25
N ALA A 217 -41.69 25.86 4.23
CA ALA A 217 -42.19 26.91 5.13
C ALA A 217 -41.16 27.33 6.21
N GLY A 218 -39.98 26.65 6.24
CA GLY A 218 -38.87 26.98 7.13
C GLY A 218 -38.78 26.18 8.41
N GLU A 219 -39.49 25.06 8.53
CA GLU A 219 -39.32 24.15 9.65
C GLU A 219 -37.93 23.49 9.59
N ASP A 220 -37.38 23.21 10.76
CA ASP A 220 -36.04 22.63 10.92
C ASP A 220 -35.98 21.22 10.36
N MET A 221 -35.14 21.01 9.34
CA MET A 221 -35.00 19.72 8.63
C MET A 221 -34.55 18.60 9.56
N THR A 222 -33.70 18.90 10.55
CA THR A 222 -33.27 17.90 11.55
C THR A 222 -34.42 17.42 12.41
N LYS A 223 -35.33 18.32 12.82
CA LYS A 223 -36.54 17.97 13.57
C LYS A 223 -37.52 17.17 12.72
N LEU A 224 -37.71 17.58 11.46
CA LEU A 224 -38.54 16.85 10.52
C LEU A 224 -37.98 15.42 10.27
N ALA A 225 -36.65 15.28 10.12
CA ALA A 225 -36.00 13.99 9.97
C ALA A 225 -36.25 13.10 11.22
N GLN A 226 -35.98 13.60 12.41
CA GLN A 226 -36.20 12.86 13.65
C GLN A 226 -37.65 12.43 13.87
N GLN A 227 -38.61 13.25 13.41
CA GLN A 227 -40.03 13.00 13.61
C GLN A 227 -40.64 12.09 12.57
N TYR A 228 -40.20 12.18 11.32
CA TYR A 228 -40.91 11.59 10.20
C TYR A 228 -40.09 10.64 9.33
N SER A 229 -38.76 10.73 9.38
CA SER A 229 -37.92 9.90 8.50
C SER A 229 -38.01 8.43 8.85
N GLU A 230 -38.16 7.64 7.82
CA GLU A 230 -38.17 6.18 7.87
C GLU A 230 -36.79 5.57 7.53
N ASP A 231 -35.75 6.42 7.46
CA ASP A 231 -34.37 5.97 7.37
C ASP A 231 -33.94 5.32 8.69
N SER A 232 -33.36 4.13 8.59
CA SER A 232 -32.93 3.37 9.78
C SER A 232 -31.80 4.04 10.57
N ALA A 233 -31.01 4.87 9.92
CA ALA A 233 -29.87 5.57 10.55
C ALA A 233 -30.25 6.92 11.16
N VAL A 234 -31.49 7.40 11.00
CA VAL A 234 -31.92 8.72 11.47
C VAL A 234 -31.63 8.99 12.95
N HIS A 235 -31.72 7.96 13.79
CA HIS A 235 -31.44 8.07 15.24
C HIS A 235 -29.94 8.27 15.55
N LEU A 236 -29.06 7.96 14.61
CA LEU A 236 -27.60 8.09 14.76
C LEU A 236 -27.07 9.38 14.14
N ASN A 237 -27.62 9.77 12.99
CA ASN A 237 -27.13 10.88 12.20
C ASN A 237 -28.09 12.09 12.10
N ASN A 238 -29.28 12.00 12.69
CA ASN A 238 -30.33 13.02 12.60
C ASN A 238 -30.73 13.38 11.17
N GLY A 239 -30.69 12.41 10.27
CA GLY A 239 -30.94 12.60 8.83
C GLY A 239 -29.81 13.28 8.07
N ARG A 240 -28.64 13.47 8.68
CA ARG A 240 -27.49 14.12 8.07
C ARG A 240 -26.54 13.11 7.47
N TYR A 241 -26.17 13.30 6.19
CA TYR A 241 -25.20 12.47 5.46
C TYR A 241 -24.14 13.35 4.82
N THR A 242 -22.90 12.86 4.85
CA THR A 242 -21.79 13.40 4.07
C THR A 242 -21.28 12.31 3.17
N PHE A 243 -21.19 12.57 1.87
CA PHE A 243 -20.80 11.58 0.86
C PHE A 243 -20.08 12.26 -0.30
N ARG A 244 -19.34 11.48 -1.08
CA ARG A 244 -18.69 11.92 -2.31
C ARG A 244 -19.56 11.59 -3.50
N GLN A 245 -19.35 12.29 -4.61
CA GLN A 245 -19.99 11.99 -5.88
C GLN A 245 -19.69 10.55 -6.31
N ASN A 246 -20.68 9.85 -6.80
CA ASN A 246 -20.73 8.43 -7.16
C ASN A 246 -20.83 7.44 -5.97
N GLU A 247 -21.13 7.91 -4.76
CA GLU A 247 -21.39 7.06 -3.59
C GLU A 247 -22.90 6.85 -3.32
N MET A 248 -23.75 7.69 -3.90
CA MET A 248 -25.21 7.64 -3.70
C MET A 248 -25.97 7.39 -5.01
N GLU A 249 -27.27 7.21 -4.90
CA GLU A 249 -28.15 7.02 -6.08
C GLU A 249 -28.13 8.27 -6.96
N SER A 250 -28.06 8.07 -8.29
CA SER A 250 -27.92 9.15 -9.27
C SER A 250 -29.03 10.19 -9.23
N SER A 251 -30.25 9.81 -8.86
CA SER A 251 -31.39 10.75 -8.71
C SER A 251 -31.16 11.74 -7.54
N LEU A 252 -30.56 11.26 -6.47
CA LEU A 252 -30.19 12.06 -5.31
C LEU A 252 -28.99 12.95 -5.63
N GLU A 253 -27.95 12.39 -6.23
CA GLU A 253 -26.73 13.12 -6.59
C GLU A 253 -26.99 14.23 -7.62
N GLU A 254 -27.87 13.98 -8.59
CA GLU A 254 -28.26 15.00 -9.56
C GLU A 254 -28.90 16.23 -8.88
N VAL A 255 -29.66 16.01 -7.82
CA VAL A 255 -30.20 17.12 -7.02
C VAL A 255 -29.11 17.80 -6.22
N VAL A 256 -28.29 17.03 -5.53
CA VAL A 256 -27.33 17.58 -4.57
C VAL A 256 -26.18 18.32 -5.24
N PHE A 257 -25.63 17.78 -6.33
CA PHE A 257 -24.47 18.39 -6.99
C PHE A 257 -24.83 19.35 -8.14
N ASN A 258 -26.01 19.20 -8.76
CA ASN A 258 -26.32 19.95 -9.99
C ASN A 258 -27.53 20.91 -9.88
N LYS A 259 -28.54 20.61 -9.05
CA LYS A 259 -29.81 21.36 -9.03
C LYS A 259 -30.09 22.09 -7.73
N GLY A 260 -29.59 21.57 -6.60
CA GLY A 260 -29.89 22.12 -5.29
C GLY A 260 -29.07 23.39 -5.00
N VAL A 261 -29.65 24.26 -4.19
CA VAL A 261 -29.00 25.47 -3.70
C VAL A 261 -28.51 25.22 -2.27
N ILE A 262 -27.24 25.51 -2.00
CA ILE A 262 -26.64 25.32 -0.67
C ILE A 262 -27.40 26.17 0.36
N GLY A 263 -27.78 25.53 1.46
CA GLY A 263 -28.55 26.12 2.55
C GLY A 263 -30.06 26.04 2.37
N GLU A 264 -30.55 25.59 1.19
CA GLU A 264 -31.99 25.55 0.87
C GLU A 264 -32.51 24.11 0.75
N VAL A 265 -33.81 23.96 1.00
CA VAL A 265 -34.57 22.73 0.74
C VAL A 265 -34.88 22.67 -0.75
N TYR A 266 -34.60 21.52 -1.38
CA TYR A 266 -34.96 21.30 -2.78
C TYR A 266 -36.49 21.31 -2.94
N PRO A 267 -37.05 22.08 -3.91
CA PRO A 267 -38.48 22.39 -3.92
C PRO A 267 -39.37 21.25 -4.43
N SER A 268 -38.87 20.06 -4.66
CA SER A 268 -39.58 18.90 -5.12
C SER A 268 -39.14 17.64 -4.39
N LEU A 269 -40.04 16.64 -4.32
CA LEU A 269 -39.66 15.32 -3.87
C LEU A 269 -38.65 14.71 -4.85
N VAL A 270 -37.63 14.03 -4.30
CA VAL A 270 -36.69 13.22 -5.05
C VAL A 270 -37.13 11.76 -4.92
N GLU A 271 -37.44 11.14 -6.06
CA GLU A 271 -37.83 9.73 -6.09
C GLU A 271 -36.57 8.87 -6.24
N THR A 272 -36.31 8.01 -5.23
CA THR A 272 -35.20 7.08 -5.18
C THR A 272 -35.70 5.64 -5.12
N GLU A 273 -34.81 4.68 -5.22
CA GLU A 273 -35.16 3.28 -5.00
C GLU A 273 -35.69 3.02 -3.58
N MET A 274 -35.36 3.86 -2.62
CA MET A 274 -35.80 3.72 -1.23
C MET A 274 -37.20 4.32 -0.98
N GLY A 275 -37.56 5.35 -1.75
CA GLY A 275 -38.84 6.05 -1.58
C GLY A 275 -38.79 7.50 -2.01
N TYR A 276 -39.51 8.34 -1.27
CA TYR A 276 -39.60 9.78 -1.49
C TYR A 276 -38.67 10.51 -0.52
N GLU A 277 -37.74 11.29 -1.05
CA GLU A 277 -36.75 12.06 -0.28
C GLU A 277 -37.09 13.55 -0.29
N ILE A 278 -37.05 14.17 0.86
CA ILE A 278 -37.01 15.61 1.05
C ILE A 278 -35.58 15.98 1.42
N ILE A 279 -34.92 16.81 0.62
CA ILE A 279 -33.48 17.07 0.72
C ILE A 279 -33.22 18.54 0.98
N LYS A 280 -32.40 18.85 1.96
CA LYS A 280 -31.71 20.12 2.13
C LYS A 280 -30.25 19.94 1.87
N VAL A 281 -29.69 20.71 0.95
CA VAL A 281 -28.25 20.74 0.67
C VAL A 281 -27.59 21.66 1.69
N GLU A 282 -26.76 21.10 2.58
CA GLU A 282 -26.10 21.89 3.63
C GLU A 282 -24.75 22.45 3.17
N GLU A 283 -24.01 21.65 2.41
CA GLU A 283 -22.68 22.00 1.92
C GLU A 283 -22.36 21.21 0.66
N VAL A 284 -21.68 21.83 -0.29
CA VAL A 284 -21.00 21.14 -1.40
C VAL A 284 -19.56 21.64 -1.41
N LYS A 285 -18.62 20.70 -1.43
CA LYS A 285 -17.18 20.98 -1.54
C LYS A 285 -16.71 20.53 -2.90
N GLU A 286 -16.23 21.47 -3.68
CA GLU A 286 -15.56 21.20 -4.94
C GLU A 286 -14.22 20.50 -4.72
N VAL A 287 -13.68 19.94 -5.78
CA VAL A 287 -12.34 19.33 -5.78
C VAL A 287 -11.29 20.42 -5.50
N ASP A 288 -10.35 20.11 -4.61
CA ASP A 288 -9.14 20.92 -4.46
C ASP A 288 -8.19 20.64 -5.63
N GLU A 289 -8.31 21.45 -6.68
CA GLU A 289 -7.50 21.34 -7.90
C GLU A 289 -5.99 21.50 -7.64
N LEU A 290 -5.60 22.28 -6.65
CA LEU A 290 -4.19 22.45 -6.30
C LEU A 290 -3.66 21.15 -5.69
N GLN A 291 -4.34 20.62 -4.69
CA GLN A 291 -3.97 19.38 -4.03
C GLN A 291 -3.98 18.21 -5.02
N MET A 292 -4.99 18.11 -5.89
CA MET A 292 -5.06 17.09 -6.94
C MET A 292 -3.88 17.19 -7.90
N THR A 293 -3.46 18.42 -8.27
CA THR A 293 -2.29 18.65 -9.14
C THR A 293 -0.99 18.23 -8.44
N GLU A 294 -0.85 18.50 -7.16
CA GLU A 294 0.31 18.09 -6.37
C GLU A 294 0.42 16.56 -6.27
N GLU A 295 -0.68 15.86 -5.97
CA GLU A 295 -0.69 14.40 -5.91
C GLU A 295 -0.49 13.76 -7.30
N ALA A 296 -1.09 14.30 -8.36
CA ALA A 296 -0.85 13.86 -9.72
C ALA A 296 0.63 14.02 -10.11
N THR A 297 1.23 15.16 -9.78
CA THR A 297 2.66 15.41 -10.01
C THR A 297 3.54 14.40 -9.29
N LYS A 298 3.25 14.14 -8.02
CA LYS A 298 3.99 13.16 -7.21
C LYS A 298 3.85 11.74 -7.77
N MET A 299 2.65 11.34 -8.19
CA MET A 299 2.40 10.05 -8.81
C MET A 299 3.23 9.86 -10.09
N ILE A 300 3.21 10.85 -10.98
CA ILE A 300 3.97 10.82 -12.24
C ILE A 300 5.47 10.73 -11.97
N ARG A 301 6.00 11.52 -11.05
CA ARG A 301 7.41 11.53 -10.67
C ARG A 301 7.85 10.18 -10.10
N GLN A 302 7.04 9.59 -9.25
CA GLN A 302 7.29 8.26 -8.71
C GLN A 302 7.30 7.19 -9.81
N GLU A 303 6.32 7.24 -10.71
CA GLU A 303 6.23 6.30 -11.83
C GLU A 303 7.43 6.43 -12.79
N PHE A 304 7.82 7.66 -13.12
CA PHE A 304 9.00 7.93 -13.95
C PHE A 304 10.28 7.34 -13.35
N ILE A 305 10.56 7.60 -12.07
CA ILE A 305 11.75 7.06 -11.40
C ILE A 305 11.68 5.53 -11.27
N ASN A 306 10.52 4.97 -10.96
CA ASN A 306 10.34 3.51 -10.91
C ASN A 306 10.61 2.87 -12.29
N TYR A 307 10.18 3.51 -13.36
CA TYR A 307 10.48 3.07 -14.73
C TYR A 307 11.99 3.09 -14.99
N GLU A 308 12.67 4.21 -14.73
CA GLU A 308 14.12 4.35 -14.89
C GLU A 308 14.92 3.30 -14.09
N LEU A 309 14.52 3.05 -12.85
CA LEU A 309 15.14 2.05 -11.98
C LEU A 309 14.92 0.63 -12.49
N THR A 310 13.72 0.35 -13.01
CA THR A 310 13.37 -0.95 -13.59
C THR A 310 14.20 -1.22 -14.83
N GLU A 311 14.22 -0.28 -15.79
CA GLU A 311 15.04 -0.36 -17.00
C GLU A 311 16.53 -0.59 -16.67
N LEU A 312 17.06 0.17 -15.70
CA LEU A 312 18.43 -0.01 -15.25
C LEU A 312 18.65 -1.42 -14.67
N SER A 313 17.75 -1.90 -13.83
CA SER A 313 17.85 -3.21 -13.21
C SER A 313 17.84 -4.36 -14.22
N GLU A 314 17.12 -4.20 -15.35
CA GLU A 314 17.03 -5.20 -16.40
C GLU A 314 18.33 -5.32 -17.23
N THR A 315 19.21 -4.31 -17.15
CA THR A 315 20.55 -4.38 -17.77
C THR A 315 21.53 -5.22 -16.97
N TYR A 316 21.23 -5.58 -15.73
CA TYR A 316 22.18 -6.25 -14.84
C TYR A 316 22.31 -7.73 -15.15
N LYS A 317 23.55 -8.21 -15.16
CA LYS A 317 23.84 -9.63 -15.24
C LYS A 317 23.59 -10.29 -13.88
N ILE A 318 22.80 -11.35 -13.90
CA ILE A 318 22.48 -12.18 -12.73
C ILE A 318 23.15 -13.55 -12.91
N GLU A 319 24.02 -13.91 -11.98
CA GLU A 319 24.68 -15.22 -11.92
C GLU A 319 24.18 -15.97 -10.69
N LYS A 320 23.29 -16.94 -10.90
CA LYS A 320 22.78 -17.83 -9.85
C LYS A 320 23.81 -18.88 -9.49
N THR A 321 23.91 -19.27 -8.23
CA THR A 321 24.77 -20.36 -7.77
C THR A 321 23.95 -21.63 -7.52
N LYS A 322 24.63 -22.75 -7.27
CA LYS A 322 23.94 -23.98 -6.87
C LYS A 322 23.11 -23.79 -5.59
N ALA A 323 23.57 -22.96 -4.66
CA ALA A 323 22.83 -22.67 -3.43
C ALA A 323 21.47 -22.01 -3.69
N TYR A 324 21.31 -21.24 -4.79
CA TYR A 324 20.02 -20.71 -5.20
C TYR A 324 19.05 -21.83 -5.61
N GLU A 325 19.53 -22.81 -6.35
CA GLU A 325 18.70 -23.96 -6.79
C GLU A 325 18.20 -24.79 -5.60
N ASP A 326 19.04 -24.95 -4.57
CA ASP A 326 18.76 -25.72 -3.38
C ASP A 326 17.82 -25.02 -2.37
N ILE A 327 17.43 -23.75 -2.62
CA ILE A 327 16.46 -23.01 -1.78
C ILE A 327 15.04 -23.36 -2.21
N HIS A 328 14.22 -23.70 -1.23
CA HIS A 328 12.78 -23.88 -1.37
C HIS A 328 11.99 -22.80 -0.62
N ILE A 329 10.69 -22.69 -0.93
CA ILE A 329 9.76 -21.87 -0.16
C ILE A 329 9.81 -22.29 1.31
N MET A 330 9.57 -21.32 2.18
CA MET A 330 9.73 -21.49 3.62
C MET A 330 8.42 -21.89 4.26
N SER A 331 8.43 -22.95 5.03
CA SER A 331 7.33 -23.33 5.93
C SER A 331 7.68 -22.86 7.35
N ILE A 332 6.94 -21.88 7.84
CA ILE A 332 7.00 -21.39 9.21
C ILE A 332 5.60 -21.53 9.77
N SER A 333 5.46 -22.22 10.90
CA SER A 333 4.19 -22.25 11.64
C SER A 333 3.84 -20.84 12.13
N GLU A 334 2.59 -20.41 11.95
CA GLU A 334 2.09 -19.14 12.50
C GLU A 334 2.05 -19.17 14.03
#